data_f0e2ac02b692d46dd4d4f7aebd2d573d
#
_entry.id   f0e2ac02b692d46dd4d4f7aebd2d573d
#
_cell.length_a   1.000
_cell.length_b   1.000
_cell.length_c   1.000
_cell.angle_alpha   90.00
_cell.angle_beta   90.00
_cell.angle_gamma   90.00
#
_symmetry.space_group_name_H-M   'P 1'
#
loop_
_entity.id
_entity.type
_entity.pdbx_description
1 polymer ?
#
loop_
_entity_poly.entity_id
_entity_poly.type
_entity_poly.pdbx_seq_one_letter_code
_entity_poly.pdbx_strand_id
1 'polypeptide(L)'
;ADGTGAPMRKSELVGRAGKQADGTAKTRQVYLGCVFTQHRRDEQGHPIRDWESTTYVSSLDSIDQFGPMLRREALRRGLGQAGQVVVLIDGAEGLENMGKGCFKDEVQIVDFYHAMDHAGEVLQTLLGSKEHPQYKTRRRRWAKRLLKNGIKNLIVQTRQEAIALGRLEAVEAELHYFVHNVTRMQYGRFRKQGLF
;
A
#
# COMPACT_ATOMS: atom_id res chain seq x y z
N ALA A 1 -1.86 1.89 -7.69
CA ALA A 1 -2.11 0.55 -8.25
C ALA A 1 -2.24 -0.46 -7.13
N ASP A 2 -3.05 -1.46 -7.34
CA ASP A 2 -3.37 -2.51 -6.37
C ASP A 2 -3.61 -3.84 -7.09
N GLY A 3 -3.46 -4.96 -6.37
CA GLY A 3 -3.78 -6.30 -6.84
C GLY A 3 -4.79 -6.98 -5.92
N THR A 4 -5.92 -7.41 -6.47
CA THR A 4 -6.97 -8.07 -5.70
C THR A 4 -7.37 -9.42 -6.32
N GLY A 5 -7.95 -10.31 -5.51
CA GLY A 5 -8.45 -11.60 -5.96
C GLY A 5 -9.89 -11.49 -6.47
N ALA A 6 -10.09 -11.58 -7.78
CA ALA A 6 -11.43 -11.67 -8.37
C ALA A 6 -11.98 -13.09 -8.29
N PRO A 7 -13.21 -13.31 -7.82
CA PRO A 7 -13.87 -14.61 -7.87
C PRO A 7 -14.06 -15.06 -9.33
N MET A 8 -13.74 -16.31 -9.61
CA MET A 8 -13.85 -16.87 -10.96
C MET A 8 -14.75 -18.11 -10.97
N ARG A 9 -15.26 -18.46 -12.15
CA ARG A 9 -15.96 -19.75 -12.33
C ARG A 9 -14.98 -20.91 -12.11
N LYS A 10 -15.44 -22.02 -11.55
CA LYS A 10 -14.60 -23.19 -11.27
C LYS A 10 -13.83 -23.68 -12.49
N SER A 11 -14.45 -23.65 -13.67
CA SER A 11 -13.81 -24.04 -14.94
C SER A 11 -12.59 -23.19 -15.32
N GLU A 12 -12.55 -21.93 -14.90
CA GLU A 12 -11.46 -21.00 -15.20
C GLU A 12 -10.31 -21.09 -14.17
N LEU A 13 -10.51 -21.84 -13.10
CA LEU A 13 -9.53 -22.08 -12.03
C LEU A 13 -8.85 -23.45 -12.12
N VAL A 14 -9.27 -24.31 -13.03
CA VAL A 14 -8.70 -25.65 -13.20
C VAL A 14 -7.19 -25.57 -13.44
N GLY A 15 -6.42 -26.33 -12.69
CA GLY A 15 -4.95 -26.37 -12.75
C GLY A 15 -4.23 -25.15 -12.17
N ARG A 16 -4.93 -24.19 -11.55
CA ARG A 16 -4.31 -23.03 -10.90
C ARG A 16 -4.00 -23.33 -9.43
N ALA A 17 -2.76 -23.10 -9.04
CA ALA A 17 -2.36 -23.12 -7.64
C ALA A 17 -2.93 -21.90 -6.88
N GLY A 18 -3.26 -22.09 -5.62
CA GLY A 18 -3.81 -21.04 -4.75
C GLY A 18 -3.62 -21.33 -3.27
N LYS A 19 -4.27 -20.53 -2.45
CA LYS A 19 -4.12 -20.55 -0.98
C LYS A 19 -5.19 -21.40 -0.26
N GLN A 20 -6.00 -22.19 -0.96
CA GLN A 20 -6.93 -23.12 -0.31
C GLN A 20 -6.17 -24.29 0.32
N ALA A 21 -6.79 -24.97 1.28
CA ALA A 21 -6.18 -26.07 2.00
C ALA A 21 -5.73 -27.23 1.08
N ASP A 22 -6.41 -27.39 -0.07
CA ASP A 22 -6.08 -28.37 -1.11
C ASP A 22 -5.08 -27.84 -2.17
N GLY A 23 -4.52 -26.65 -1.94
CA GLY A 23 -3.56 -26.01 -2.85
C GLY A 23 -4.18 -25.39 -4.11
N THR A 24 -5.51 -25.41 -4.25
CA THR A 24 -6.20 -24.83 -5.43
C THR A 24 -6.46 -23.34 -5.29
N ALA A 25 -6.69 -22.65 -6.41
CA ALA A 25 -7.09 -21.25 -6.42
C ALA A 25 -8.60 -21.10 -6.26
N LYS A 26 -9.04 -20.10 -5.49
CA LYS A 26 -10.44 -19.65 -5.40
C LYS A 26 -10.70 -18.39 -6.22
N THR A 27 -9.65 -17.62 -6.46
CA THR A 27 -9.69 -16.34 -7.16
C THR A 27 -8.57 -16.27 -8.19
N ARG A 28 -8.73 -15.39 -9.17
CA ARG A 28 -7.65 -14.98 -10.05
C ARG A 28 -7.21 -13.56 -9.68
N GLN A 29 -5.93 -13.32 -9.63
CA GLN A 29 -5.42 -11.99 -9.35
C GLN A 29 -5.76 -11.04 -10.49
N VAL A 30 -6.32 -9.88 -10.14
CA VAL A 30 -6.59 -8.76 -11.03
C VAL A 30 -5.74 -7.59 -10.54
N TYR A 31 -4.99 -6.99 -11.44
CA TYR A 31 -4.33 -5.72 -11.18
C TYR A 31 -5.25 -4.58 -11.62
N LEU A 32 -5.37 -3.57 -10.76
CA LEU A 32 -6.10 -2.34 -11.02
C LEU A 32 -5.19 -1.15 -10.76
N GLY A 33 -5.10 -0.25 -11.71
CA GLY A 33 -4.43 1.03 -11.57
C GLY A 33 -5.33 2.17 -11.99
N CYS A 34 -5.16 3.33 -11.38
CA CYS A 34 -5.75 4.56 -11.86
C CYS A 34 -4.66 5.61 -12.09
N VAL A 35 -4.86 6.43 -13.10
CA VAL A 35 -4.02 7.59 -13.44
C VAL A 35 -4.87 8.83 -13.27
N PHE A 36 -4.38 9.81 -12.53
CA PHE A 36 -5.04 11.09 -12.31
C PHE A 36 -4.02 12.20 -12.09
N THR A 37 -4.45 13.46 -12.16
CA THR A 37 -3.63 14.64 -11.89
C THR A 37 -4.03 15.31 -10.57
N GLN A 38 -3.07 15.98 -9.94
CA GLN A 38 -3.24 16.76 -8.72
C GLN A 38 -2.50 18.10 -8.89
N HIS A 39 -3.09 19.05 -9.59
CA HIS A 39 -2.47 20.36 -9.83
C HIS A 39 -3.05 21.48 -8.96
N ARG A 40 -4.22 21.24 -8.36
CA ARG A 40 -4.89 22.21 -7.45
C ARG A 40 -4.61 21.88 -5.99
N ARG A 41 -4.76 22.89 -5.15
CA ARG A 41 -4.68 22.76 -3.69
C ARG A 41 -5.90 23.36 -3.03
N ASP A 42 -6.28 22.82 -1.87
CA ASP A 42 -7.32 23.41 -1.01
C ASP A 42 -6.78 24.66 -0.26
N GLU A 43 -7.65 25.31 0.52
CA GLU A 43 -7.28 26.49 1.33
C GLU A 43 -6.21 26.19 2.36
N GLN A 44 -6.05 24.93 2.77
CA GLN A 44 -5.02 24.46 3.70
C GLN A 44 -3.72 24.02 3.01
N GLY A 45 -3.67 24.12 1.66
CA GLY A 45 -2.53 23.72 0.85
C GLY A 45 -2.41 22.22 0.56
N HIS A 46 -3.42 21.42 0.88
CA HIS A 46 -3.44 19.99 0.55
C HIS A 46 -3.74 19.79 -0.93
N PRO A 47 -3.13 18.77 -1.57
CA PRO A 47 -3.40 18.49 -2.97
C PRO A 47 -4.84 18.00 -3.16
N ILE A 48 -5.50 18.52 -4.19
CA ILE A 48 -6.84 18.10 -4.60
C ILE A 48 -6.72 17.26 -5.85
N ARG A 49 -7.25 16.03 -5.80
CA ARG A 49 -7.38 15.18 -6.97
C ARG A 49 -8.35 15.80 -7.97
N ASP A 50 -7.91 15.85 -9.21
CA ASP A 50 -8.80 16.15 -10.32
C ASP A 50 -9.56 14.87 -10.72
N TRP A 51 -10.82 14.78 -10.30
CA TRP A 51 -11.66 13.60 -10.53
C TRP A 51 -11.94 13.36 -12.01
N GLU A 52 -12.10 14.42 -12.79
CA GLU A 52 -12.33 14.33 -14.24
C GLU A 52 -11.11 13.84 -15.01
N SER A 53 -9.92 14.00 -14.43
CA SER A 53 -8.68 13.48 -15.01
C SER A 53 -8.50 11.97 -14.81
N THR A 54 -9.33 11.32 -14.00
CA THR A 54 -9.10 9.93 -13.61
C THR A 54 -9.45 8.95 -14.70
N THR A 55 -8.49 8.09 -15.04
CA THR A 55 -8.69 6.93 -15.92
C THR A 55 -8.20 5.66 -15.22
N TYR A 56 -8.70 4.51 -15.65
CA TYR A 56 -8.45 3.22 -15.04
C TYR A 56 -7.84 2.25 -16.04
N VAL A 57 -6.94 1.41 -15.53
CA VAL A 57 -6.36 0.27 -16.26
C VAL A 57 -6.52 -0.96 -15.38
N SER A 58 -7.02 -2.05 -15.96
CA SER A 58 -7.11 -3.33 -15.27
C SER A 58 -6.57 -4.45 -16.15
N SER A 59 -5.99 -5.47 -15.53
CA SER A 59 -5.50 -6.67 -16.23
C SER A 59 -5.63 -7.90 -15.35
N LEU A 60 -5.92 -9.03 -16.00
CA LEU A 60 -5.81 -10.39 -15.46
C LEU A 60 -4.44 -11.01 -15.76
N ASP A 61 -3.60 -10.31 -16.51
CA ASP A 61 -2.26 -10.76 -16.87
C ASP A 61 -1.26 -10.54 -15.72
N SER A 62 0.00 -10.90 -15.96
CA SER A 62 1.06 -10.70 -14.97
C SER A 62 1.32 -9.22 -14.70
N ILE A 63 1.98 -8.94 -13.59
CA ILE A 63 2.40 -7.58 -13.23
C ILE A 63 3.35 -6.98 -14.29
N ASP A 64 4.14 -7.82 -14.95
CA ASP A 64 5.07 -7.42 -16.01
C ASP A 64 4.34 -6.93 -17.27
N GLN A 65 3.12 -7.42 -17.51
CA GLN A 65 2.26 -6.95 -18.59
C GLN A 65 1.41 -5.75 -18.15
N PHE A 66 0.95 -5.75 -16.90
CA PHE A 66 0.16 -4.66 -16.34
C PHE A 66 0.94 -3.35 -16.25
N GLY A 67 2.20 -3.37 -15.82
CA GLY A 67 3.03 -2.18 -15.66
C GLY A 67 3.16 -1.36 -16.96
N PRO A 68 3.55 -1.95 -18.11
CA PRO A 68 3.56 -1.27 -19.40
C PRO A 68 2.20 -0.71 -19.85
N MET A 69 1.09 -1.41 -19.53
CA MET A 69 -0.26 -0.90 -19.82
C MET A 69 -0.55 0.36 -19.01
N LEU A 70 -0.26 0.34 -17.71
CA LEU A 70 -0.44 1.49 -16.82
C LEU A 70 0.45 2.67 -17.26
N ARG A 71 1.70 2.41 -17.64
CA ARG A 71 2.61 3.44 -18.17
C ARG A 71 2.10 4.05 -19.47
N ARG A 72 1.57 3.23 -20.38
CA ARG A 72 0.97 3.72 -21.64
C ARG A 72 -0.20 4.67 -21.35
N GLU A 73 -1.06 4.31 -20.42
CA GLU A 73 -2.15 5.18 -20.00
C GLU A 73 -1.64 6.49 -19.39
N ALA A 74 -0.63 6.42 -18.53
CA ALA A 74 -0.01 7.59 -17.94
C ALA A 74 0.61 8.52 -19.02
N LEU A 75 1.25 7.96 -20.05
CA LEU A 75 1.76 8.73 -21.18
C LEU A 75 0.64 9.43 -21.96
N ARG A 76 -0.44 8.72 -22.22
CA ARG A 76 -1.65 9.29 -22.85
C ARG A 76 -2.23 10.44 -22.01
N ARG A 77 -2.07 10.39 -20.71
CA ARG A 77 -2.53 11.39 -19.74
C ARG A 77 -1.50 12.48 -19.44
N GLY A 78 -0.41 12.57 -20.21
CA GLY A 78 0.57 13.64 -20.12
C GLY A 78 1.72 13.39 -19.15
N LEU A 79 2.06 12.13 -18.84
CA LEU A 79 3.19 11.77 -17.98
C LEU A 79 4.49 12.52 -18.36
N GLY A 80 4.76 12.70 -19.66
CA GLY A 80 5.96 13.39 -20.13
C GLY A 80 6.02 14.89 -19.79
N GLN A 81 4.91 15.47 -19.37
CA GLN A 81 4.80 16.89 -18.96
C GLN A 81 4.61 17.04 -17.44
N ALA A 82 4.55 15.93 -16.70
CA ALA A 82 4.35 15.97 -15.25
C ALA A 82 5.62 16.49 -14.57
N GLY A 83 5.47 17.52 -13.74
CA GLY A 83 6.58 18.05 -12.92
C GLY A 83 7.00 17.09 -11.81
N GLN A 84 6.11 16.23 -11.35
CA GLN A 84 6.36 15.20 -10.34
C GLN A 84 5.48 13.98 -10.61
N VAL A 85 6.06 12.79 -10.52
CA VAL A 85 5.36 11.52 -10.63
C VAL A 85 5.27 10.88 -9.25
N VAL A 86 4.06 10.50 -8.84
CA VAL A 86 3.81 9.76 -7.60
C VAL A 86 3.18 8.42 -7.94
N VAL A 87 3.75 7.35 -7.41
CA VAL A 87 3.21 5.99 -7.55
C VAL A 87 2.72 5.53 -6.18
N LEU A 88 1.39 5.48 -6.03
CA LEU A 88 0.73 5.01 -4.82
C LEU A 88 0.47 3.52 -4.94
N ILE A 89 0.97 2.72 -3.99
CA ILE A 89 0.91 1.25 -3.97
C ILE A 89 0.58 0.71 -2.58
N ASP A 90 0.22 -0.56 -2.50
CA ASP A 90 -0.06 -1.27 -1.24
C ASP A 90 1.20 -1.62 -0.42
N GLY A 91 2.39 -1.48 -0.99
CA GLY A 91 3.67 -1.82 -0.37
C GLY A 91 4.17 -3.23 -0.70
N ALA A 92 3.49 -3.97 -1.56
CA ALA A 92 3.97 -5.24 -2.07
C ALA A 92 5.19 -5.04 -2.99
N GLU A 93 6.18 -5.93 -2.88
CA GLU A 93 7.44 -5.86 -3.63
C GLU A 93 7.23 -5.87 -5.15
N GLY A 94 6.28 -6.66 -5.64
CA GLY A 94 5.96 -6.70 -7.07
C GLY A 94 5.50 -5.35 -7.61
N LEU A 95 4.61 -4.64 -6.88
CA LEU A 95 4.15 -3.31 -7.27
C LEU A 95 5.24 -2.24 -7.10
N GLU A 96 6.13 -2.39 -6.10
CA GLU A 96 7.31 -1.55 -5.95
C GLU A 96 8.22 -1.66 -7.17
N ASN A 97 8.56 -2.89 -7.57
CA ASN A 97 9.44 -3.15 -8.72
C ASN A 97 8.80 -2.68 -10.02
N MET A 98 7.50 -2.88 -10.20
CA MET A 98 6.74 -2.36 -11.33
C MET A 98 6.79 -0.82 -11.37
N GLY A 99 6.62 -0.15 -10.24
CA GLY A 99 6.75 1.31 -10.14
C GLY A 99 8.11 1.78 -10.63
N LYS A 100 9.20 1.24 -10.05
CA LYS A 100 10.58 1.56 -10.44
C LYS A 100 10.90 1.28 -11.92
N GLY A 101 10.38 0.18 -12.44
CA GLY A 101 10.63 -0.23 -13.83
C GLY A 101 9.84 0.58 -14.88
N CYS A 102 8.66 1.05 -14.51
CA CYS A 102 7.74 1.72 -15.44
C CYS A 102 7.78 3.25 -15.37
N PHE A 103 8.16 3.85 -14.23
CA PHE A 103 8.12 5.29 -14.03
C PHE A 103 9.47 5.81 -13.56
N LYS A 104 10.06 6.66 -14.37
CA LYS A 104 11.36 7.27 -14.05
C LYS A 104 11.19 8.39 -13.01
N ASP A 105 12.12 8.45 -12.06
CA ASP A 105 12.21 9.50 -11.03
C ASP A 105 10.92 9.66 -10.20
N GLU A 106 10.19 8.56 -10.04
CA GLU A 106 8.95 8.55 -9.26
C GLU A 106 9.19 8.65 -7.74
N VAL A 107 8.24 9.23 -7.05
CA VAL A 107 8.11 9.11 -5.59
C VAL A 107 7.13 8.00 -5.28
N GLN A 108 7.61 6.91 -4.70
CA GLN A 108 6.72 5.85 -4.25
C GLN A 108 6.18 6.14 -2.85
N ILE A 109 4.88 6.00 -2.70
CA ILE A 109 4.17 6.16 -1.43
C ILE A 109 3.33 4.90 -1.20
N VAL A 110 3.46 4.33 -0.01
CA VAL A 110 2.56 3.26 0.41
C VAL A 110 1.22 3.86 0.80
N ASP A 111 0.13 3.24 0.35
CA ASP A 111 -1.22 3.67 0.73
C ASP A 111 -1.39 3.67 2.25
N PHE A 112 -1.91 4.79 2.77
CA PHE A 112 -2.05 4.99 4.21
C PHE A 112 -3.05 4.02 4.84
N TYR A 113 -4.13 3.69 4.14
CA TYR A 113 -5.13 2.76 4.66
C TYR A 113 -4.59 1.34 4.71
N HIS A 114 -3.83 0.92 3.69
CA HIS A 114 -3.08 -0.35 3.71
C HIS A 114 -2.08 -0.42 4.88
N ALA A 115 -1.30 0.65 5.07
CA ALA A 115 -0.40 0.73 6.22
C ALA A 115 -1.16 0.64 7.56
N MET A 116 -2.36 1.22 7.64
CA MET A 116 -3.19 1.14 8.84
C MET A 116 -3.85 -0.23 9.05
N ASP A 117 -4.07 -1.00 8.00
CA ASP A 117 -4.56 -2.38 8.13
C ASP A 117 -3.44 -3.27 8.68
N HIS A 118 -2.22 -3.18 8.16
CA HIS A 118 -1.05 -3.84 8.75
C HIS A 118 -0.78 -3.40 10.19
N ALA A 119 -0.97 -2.11 10.53
CA ALA A 119 -0.89 -1.65 11.91
C ALA A 119 -1.97 -2.31 12.80
N GLY A 120 -3.13 -2.61 12.22
CA GLY A 120 -4.19 -3.38 12.89
C GLY A 120 -3.75 -4.80 13.23
N GLU A 121 -3.09 -5.49 12.30
CA GLU A 121 -2.58 -6.86 12.51
C GLU A 121 -1.45 -6.87 13.58
N VAL A 122 -0.48 -5.95 13.48
CA VAL A 122 0.55 -5.78 14.53
C VAL A 122 -0.09 -5.60 15.92
N LEU A 123 -1.09 -4.73 16.02
CA LEU A 123 -1.76 -4.47 17.31
C LEU A 123 -2.60 -5.65 17.78
N GLN A 124 -3.24 -6.39 16.88
CA GLN A 124 -3.96 -7.60 17.22
C GLN A 124 -3.01 -8.66 17.78
N THR A 125 -1.87 -8.89 17.12
CA THR A 125 -0.85 -9.83 17.58
C THR A 125 -0.30 -9.42 18.95
N LEU A 126 -0.04 -8.12 19.14
CA LEU A 126 0.52 -7.59 20.38
C LEU A 126 -0.48 -7.64 21.56
N LEU A 127 -1.75 -7.36 21.31
CA LEU A 127 -2.81 -7.30 22.31
C LEU A 127 -3.58 -8.62 22.46
N GLY A 128 -3.46 -9.52 21.48
CA GLY A 128 -4.17 -10.80 21.42
C GLY A 128 -5.53 -10.75 20.74
N SER A 129 -6.14 -9.58 20.57
CA SER A 129 -7.46 -9.43 19.95
C SER A 129 -7.74 -8.00 19.49
N LYS A 130 -8.58 -7.85 18.46
CA LYS A 130 -9.13 -6.55 18.00
C LYS A 130 -10.18 -5.99 18.96
N GLU A 131 -10.77 -6.84 19.80
CA GLU A 131 -11.75 -6.47 20.84
C GLU A 131 -11.06 -5.96 22.12
N HIS A 132 -9.74 -6.05 22.25
CA HIS A 132 -9.00 -5.54 23.40
C HIS A 132 -9.31 -4.04 23.63
N PRO A 133 -9.62 -3.61 24.89
CA PRO A 133 -10.06 -2.22 25.17
C PRO A 133 -9.12 -1.14 24.64
N GLN A 134 -7.82 -1.42 24.59
CA GLN A 134 -6.82 -0.46 24.09
C GLN A 134 -6.66 -0.46 22.57
N TYR A 135 -7.20 -1.41 21.82
CA TYR A 135 -6.94 -1.58 20.39
C TYR A 135 -7.27 -0.31 19.60
N LYS A 136 -8.48 0.21 19.73
CA LYS A 136 -8.91 1.43 18.98
C LYS A 136 -8.06 2.65 19.32
N THR A 137 -7.72 2.83 20.59
CA THR A 137 -6.89 3.97 21.04
C THR A 137 -5.47 3.84 20.51
N ARG A 138 -4.89 2.65 20.55
CA ARG A 138 -3.54 2.39 20.02
C ARG A 138 -3.49 2.53 18.50
N ARG A 139 -4.50 2.05 17.77
CA ARG A 139 -4.60 2.22 16.31
C ARG A 139 -4.65 3.71 15.93
N ARG A 140 -5.42 4.54 16.66
CA ARG A 140 -5.42 6.00 16.46
C ARG A 140 -4.06 6.64 16.75
N ARG A 141 -3.34 6.17 17.78
CA ARG A 141 -1.98 6.64 18.07
C ARG A 141 -1.00 6.27 16.95
N TRP A 142 -1.09 5.07 16.40
CA TRP A 142 -0.31 4.67 15.24
C TRP A 142 -0.54 5.58 14.04
N ALA A 143 -1.79 5.84 13.68
CA ALA A 143 -2.15 6.74 12.60
C ALA A 143 -1.52 8.13 12.77
N LYS A 144 -1.68 8.74 13.98
CA LYS A 144 -1.09 10.05 14.27
C LYS A 144 0.44 10.06 14.17
N ARG A 145 1.10 8.98 14.59
CA ARG A 145 2.57 8.88 14.51
C ARG A 145 3.06 8.67 13.08
N LEU A 146 2.40 7.82 12.30
CA LEU A 146 2.71 7.61 10.88
C LEU A 146 2.64 8.95 10.12
N LEU A 147 1.57 9.71 10.31
CA LEU A 147 1.40 11.04 9.70
C LEU A 147 2.46 12.07 10.12
N LYS A 148 3.23 11.79 11.18
CA LYS A 148 4.34 12.63 11.67
C LYS A 148 5.72 12.02 11.43
N ASN A 149 5.86 11.09 10.47
CA ASN A 149 7.10 10.35 10.18
C ASN A 149 7.63 9.51 11.36
N GLY A 150 6.76 9.09 12.27
CA GLY A 150 7.14 8.36 13.48
C GLY A 150 7.32 6.86 13.32
N ILE A 151 7.38 6.33 12.10
CA ILE A 151 7.41 4.89 11.81
C ILE A 151 8.59 4.18 12.48
N LYS A 152 9.81 4.74 12.43
CA LYS A 152 10.99 4.12 13.04
C LYS A 152 10.81 3.94 14.55
N ASN A 153 10.29 4.96 15.23
CA ASN A 153 10.04 4.91 16.67
C ASN A 153 8.90 3.93 17.01
N LEU A 154 7.89 3.83 16.15
CA LEU A 154 6.82 2.83 16.32
C LEU A 154 7.38 1.41 16.28
N ILE A 155 8.22 1.10 15.30
CA ILE A 155 8.88 -0.22 15.19
C ILE A 155 9.68 -0.54 16.44
N VAL A 156 10.55 0.38 16.89
CA VAL A 156 11.38 0.16 18.08
C VAL A 156 10.54 -0.06 19.34
N GLN A 157 9.55 0.79 19.59
CA GLN A 157 8.69 0.68 20.78
C GLN A 157 7.85 -0.60 20.76
N THR A 158 7.35 -1.00 19.59
CA THR A 158 6.57 -2.22 19.44
C THR A 158 7.41 -3.46 19.68
N ARG A 159 8.66 -3.50 19.22
CA ARG A 159 9.61 -4.58 19.52
C ARG A 159 9.90 -4.70 21.01
N GLN A 160 10.18 -3.59 21.68
CA GLN A 160 10.45 -3.58 23.12
C GLN A 160 9.25 -4.12 23.91
N GLU A 161 8.04 -3.71 23.56
CA GLU A 161 6.83 -4.20 24.20
C GLU A 161 6.58 -5.69 23.89
N ALA A 162 6.83 -6.12 22.64
CA ALA A 162 6.68 -7.51 22.23
C ALA A 162 7.66 -8.44 22.97
N ILE A 163 8.90 -7.99 23.23
CA ILE A 163 9.87 -8.71 24.07
C ILE A 163 9.30 -8.88 25.49
N ALA A 164 8.82 -7.81 26.09
CA ALA A 164 8.27 -7.85 27.46
C ALA A 164 7.04 -8.76 27.59
N LEU A 165 6.31 -8.97 26.48
CA LEU A 165 5.11 -9.84 26.44
C LEU A 165 5.41 -11.27 25.94
N GLY A 166 6.66 -11.59 25.59
CA GLY A 166 7.03 -12.89 25.01
C GLY A 166 6.40 -13.16 23.64
N ARG A 167 6.12 -12.10 22.86
CA ARG A 167 5.44 -12.17 21.55
C ARG A 167 6.31 -11.68 20.39
N LEU A 168 7.61 -11.59 20.59
CA LEU A 168 8.51 -10.94 19.63
C LEU A 168 8.44 -11.57 18.25
N GLU A 169 8.52 -12.89 18.14
CA GLU A 169 8.54 -13.60 16.85
C GLU A 169 7.29 -13.30 16.01
N ALA A 170 6.12 -13.43 16.62
CA ALA A 170 4.84 -13.17 15.94
C ALA A 170 4.71 -11.70 15.53
N VAL A 171 5.12 -10.77 16.39
CA VAL A 171 5.06 -9.34 16.10
C VAL A 171 6.10 -8.93 15.04
N GLU A 172 7.29 -9.56 15.03
CA GLU A 172 8.33 -9.25 14.04
C GLU A 172 7.91 -9.64 12.61
N ALA A 173 7.20 -10.76 12.44
CA ALA A 173 6.62 -11.14 11.16
C ALA A 173 5.69 -10.04 10.61
N GLU A 174 4.84 -9.47 11.45
CA GLU A 174 3.95 -8.36 11.07
C GLU A 174 4.71 -7.04 10.86
N LEU A 175 5.75 -6.77 11.68
CA LEU A 175 6.56 -5.55 11.54
C LEU A 175 7.42 -5.54 10.29
N HIS A 176 7.72 -6.70 9.70
CA HIS A 176 8.54 -6.80 8.48
C HIS A 176 8.02 -5.89 7.36
N TYR A 177 6.71 -5.82 7.18
CA TYR A 177 6.08 -4.91 6.23
C TYR A 177 6.49 -3.44 6.46
N PHE A 178 6.48 -2.98 7.70
CA PHE A 178 6.85 -1.60 8.04
C PHE A 178 8.35 -1.35 7.88
N VAL A 179 9.19 -2.32 8.25
CA VAL A 179 10.65 -2.24 8.06
C VAL A 179 11.00 -2.09 6.60
N HIS A 180 10.41 -2.91 5.74
CA HIS A 180 10.63 -2.87 4.30
C HIS A 180 10.15 -1.54 3.67
N ASN A 181 9.06 -0.99 4.18
CA ASN A 181 8.40 0.18 3.61
C ASN A 181 8.74 1.53 4.29
N VAL A 182 9.69 1.58 5.22
CA VAL A 182 10.00 2.79 6.02
C VAL A 182 10.17 4.06 5.18
N THR A 183 10.87 3.99 4.06
CA THR A 183 11.15 5.15 3.20
C THR A 183 9.92 5.63 2.44
N ARG A 184 9.02 4.73 2.11
CA ARG A 184 7.76 4.97 1.38
C ARG A 184 6.59 5.35 2.29
N MET A 185 6.81 5.37 3.62
CA MET A 185 5.83 5.75 4.64
C MET A 185 6.17 7.07 5.35
N GLN A 186 6.92 7.96 4.68
CA GLN A 186 7.26 9.27 5.23
C GLN A 186 6.12 10.28 5.00
N TYR A 187 4.93 9.95 5.46
CA TYR A 187 3.70 10.69 5.16
C TYR A 187 3.76 12.17 5.55
N GLY A 188 4.38 12.51 6.69
CA GLY A 188 4.54 13.90 7.11
C GLY A 188 5.45 14.70 6.16
N ARG A 189 6.48 14.06 5.58
CA ARG A 189 7.33 14.66 4.54
C ARG A 189 6.54 14.83 3.25
N PHE A 190 5.84 13.78 2.80
CA PHE A 190 5.04 13.81 1.58
C PHE A 190 3.94 14.87 1.64
N ARG A 191 3.28 15.03 2.79
CA ARG A 191 2.29 16.10 3.01
C ARG A 191 2.91 17.49 2.85
N LYS A 192 4.09 17.75 3.45
CA LYS A 192 4.80 19.03 3.30
C LYS A 192 5.19 19.32 1.85
N GLN A 193 5.46 18.26 1.06
CA GLN A 193 5.74 18.37 -0.37
C GLN A 193 4.46 18.47 -1.21
N GLY A 194 3.29 18.30 -0.62
CA GLY A 194 2.01 18.29 -1.33
C GLY A 194 1.79 17.06 -2.20
N LEU A 195 2.35 15.91 -1.81
CA LEU A 195 2.23 14.64 -2.53
C LEU A 195 1.23 13.68 -1.88
N PHE A 196 0.76 14.00 -0.64
CA PHE A 196 -0.13 13.14 0.15
C PHE A 196 -1.15 13.98 0.91
#